data_8175801a81ce73e03441fa2ccd7469fe
#
_entry.id   8175801a81ce73e03441fa2ccd7469fe
#
_cell.length_a   1.000
_cell.length_b   1.000
_cell.length_c   1.000
_cell.angle_alpha   90.00
_cell.angle_beta   90.00
_cell.angle_gamma   90.00
#
_symmetry.space_group_name_H-M   'P 1'
#
loop_
_entity.id
_entity.type
_entity.pdbx_description
1 polymer ?
#
loop_
_entity_poly.entity_id
_entity_poly.type
_entity_poly.pdbx_seq_one_letter_code
_entity_poly.pdbx_strand_id
1 'polypeptide(L)'
;MSSIIHVLDEKTANKIAAGEVVERPSSVIKELTENALDAGATTVEIEIADGGSSYMRVSDNGSGMSEEDAKKSIIRHGTSKISSIEDIFSITSLGFRGEAVPSIAAVSELVMTTRMNDTDLAFRMVLSGGSVEEEEHTGASVGTTMEVRNLFFNTPARKKFMKSERTESSKISDIITKLALTRPDVAFTFINNGRTVLQTGGTGDDLETIAAIYGAAVAKEVFPVTYENENLTIHGYVGKPSLLKSTRAWQTCIVNRRVIHNAVVFKAIENAYHAMLPKSGYPFALLYVETDPATIDVNVHPAKTEIKFADEQQMYRAVYHCIITALMSREKPEQIATPVNLSPRQIEKAVPAKEVENRQGSFTFSTPREGGFSTEGRRNNGGSLEHGYVPVQRQDKPYTPEPHVKAYAAGEENPFSAVREELSESVKEHSVIHFDGDEDVFIPLGAVANCYIVAKKGEDLYIIDQHAAHERVRYDKFCKRTESMPSQQLLTAEFVEADSSDMQLFSEKEEVFRDLGYIYTEAGPTTLRMEAIPADLPTSHIADSLQEICHILHESPQTDKATLRHSSLAYLSCHGAVKAGDTLNIREMKELLEALFHTETPYVCPHGRPIIVRFTPGELAKLFKRT
;
A
#
# COMPACT_ATOMS: atom_id res chain seq x y z
N MET A 1 -3.25 58.63 21.89
CA MET A 1 -2.68 57.45 21.22
C MET A 1 -3.77 56.83 20.40
N SER A 2 -3.61 56.70 19.04
CA SER A 2 -4.60 56.00 18.22
C SER A 2 -4.54 54.48 18.57
N SER A 3 -5.69 53.84 18.60
CA SER A 3 -5.78 52.40 18.79
C SER A 3 -4.97 51.68 17.67
N ILE A 4 -4.12 50.74 18.05
CA ILE A 4 -3.34 49.91 17.12
C ILE A 4 -4.18 48.72 16.63
N ILE A 5 -5.21 48.32 17.39
CA ILE A 5 -6.10 47.20 17.08
C ILE A 5 -7.24 47.70 16.22
N HIS A 6 -7.43 47.06 15.06
CA HIS A 6 -8.54 47.35 14.14
C HIS A 6 -9.45 46.13 14.03
N VAL A 7 -10.75 46.36 13.91
CA VAL A 7 -11.70 45.30 13.49
C VAL A 7 -11.63 45.20 11.98
N LEU A 8 -11.36 44.00 11.47
CA LEU A 8 -11.32 43.72 10.03
C LEU A 8 -12.72 43.86 9.43
N ASP A 9 -12.79 44.28 8.18
CA ASP A 9 -14.02 44.20 7.42
C ASP A 9 -14.46 42.75 7.23
N GLU A 10 -15.75 42.53 7.07
CA GLU A 10 -16.37 41.20 7.00
C GLU A 10 -15.80 40.34 5.85
N LYS A 11 -15.53 40.95 4.68
CA LYS A 11 -14.95 40.24 3.53
C LYS A 11 -13.53 39.75 3.82
N THR A 12 -12.72 40.56 4.48
CA THR A 12 -11.36 40.18 4.88
C THR A 12 -11.40 39.11 5.98
N ALA A 13 -12.25 39.28 6.99
CA ALA A 13 -12.44 38.30 8.05
C ALA A 13 -12.90 36.94 7.47
N ASN A 14 -13.84 36.96 6.52
CA ASN A 14 -14.32 35.76 5.83
C ASN A 14 -13.22 35.04 5.02
N LYS A 15 -12.34 35.77 4.34
CA LYS A 15 -11.20 35.18 3.61
C LYS A 15 -10.15 34.57 4.53
N ILE A 16 -9.89 35.17 5.68
CA ILE A 16 -8.96 34.63 6.68
C ILE A 16 -9.53 33.32 7.25
N ALA A 17 -10.76 33.35 7.72
CA ALA A 17 -11.40 32.18 8.32
C ALA A 17 -11.71 31.06 7.28
N ALA A 18 -11.99 31.43 6.01
CA ALA A 18 -12.03 30.44 4.93
C ALA A 18 -10.72 29.68 4.78
N GLY A 19 -9.60 30.25 5.27
CA GLY A 19 -8.32 29.59 5.26
C GLY A 19 -8.13 28.46 6.25
N GLU A 20 -8.88 28.45 7.29
CA GLU A 20 -8.87 27.40 8.30
C GLU A 20 -9.73 26.20 7.88
N VAL A 21 -10.74 26.45 7.02
CA VAL A 21 -11.68 25.42 6.54
C VAL A 21 -11.28 24.88 5.17
N VAL A 22 -10.86 25.76 4.23
CA VAL A 22 -10.54 25.42 2.85
C VAL A 22 -9.05 25.64 2.61
N GLU A 23 -8.24 24.63 2.84
CA GLU A 23 -6.80 24.66 2.57
C GLU A 23 -6.47 24.28 1.12
N ARG A 24 -7.25 23.38 0.53
CA ARG A 24 -6.99 22.76 -0.78
C ARG A 24 -8.25 22.22 -1.45
N PRO A 25 -8.21 21.83 -2.74
CA PRO A 25 -9.36 21.25 -3.45
C PRO A 25 -9.97 20.03 -2.74
N SER A 26 -9.15 19.15 -2.19
CA SER A 26 -9.62 17.96 -1.48
C SER A 26 -10.45 18.29 -0.22
N SER A 27 -10.19 19.43 0.45
CA SER A 27 -11.02 19.89 1.56
C SER A 27 -12.42 20.31 1.08
N VAL A 28 -12.51 20.95 -0.09
CA VAL A 28 -13.80 21.32 -0.71
C VAL A 28 -14.63 20.07 -1.03
N ILE A 29 -14.03 19.11 -1.73
CA ILE A 29 -14.69 17.85 -2.09
C ILE A 29 -15.17 17.12 -0.83
N LYS A 30 -14.33 17.04 0.21
CA LYS A 30 -14.69 16.40 1.47
C LYS A 30 -15.95 17.03 2.07
N GLU A 31 -15.95 18.34 2.30
CA GLU A 31 -17.05 19.03 2.95
C GLU A 31 -18.36 18.95 2.13
N LEU A 32 -18.28 19.11 0.80
CA LEU A 32 -19.46 19.03 -0.05
C LEU A 32 -20.03 17.60 -0.11
N THR A 33 -19.16 16.59 -0.15
CA THR A 33 -19.58 15.17 -0.13
C THR A 33 -20.16 14.78 1.22
N GLU A 34 -19.57 15.22 2.34
CA GLU A 34 -20.13 15.01 3.69
C GLU A 34 -21.51 15.66 3.83
N ASN A 35 -21.73 16.83 3.24
CA ASN A 35 -23.03 17.46 3.23
C ASN A 35 -24.07 16.67 2.41
N ALA A 36 -23.68 16.11 1.26
CA ALA A 36 -24.54 15.23 0.47
C ALA A 36 -24.95 13.97 1.25
N LEU A 37 -24.00 13.35 1.97
CA LEU A 37 -24.27 12.19 2.83
C LEU A 37 -25.19 12.54 4.01
N ASP A 38 -24.98 13.69 4.64
CA ASP A 38 -25.83 14.20 5.72
C ASP A 38 -27.25 14.54 5.23
N ALA A 39 -27.42 14.91 3.94
CA ALA A 39 -28.73 15.12 3.30
C ALA A 39 -29.44 13.80 2.91
N GLY A 40 -28.87 12.65 3.28
CA GLY A 40 -29.44 11.33 3.00
C GLY A 40 -29.35 10.90 1.54
N ALA A 41 -28.34 11.36 0.81
CA ALA A 41 -28.10 10.93 -0.57
C ALA A 41 -27.84 9.43 -0.65
N THR A 42 -28.39 8.80 -1.68
CA THR A 42 -28.10 7.40 -2.09
C THR A 42 -27.21 7.34 -3.33
N THR A 43 -27.01 8.48 -3.99
CA THR A 43 -26.13 8.61 -5.15
C THR A 43 -25.38 9.94 -5.04
N VAL A 44 -24.06 9.91 -5.20
CA VAL A 44 -23.20 11.09 -5.23
C VAL A 44 -22.28 11.01 -6.43
N GLU A 45 -22.34 12.02 -7.29
CA GLU A 45 -21.46 12.17 -8.44
C GLU A 45 -20.50 13.33 -8.21
N ILE A 46 -19.21 13.06 -8.38
CA ILE A 46 -18.12 14.01 -8.17
C ILE A 46 -17.34 14.14 -9.46
N GLU A 47 -17.15 15.37 -9.93
CA GLU A 47 -16.37 15.65 -11.14
C GLU A 47 -15.35 16.73 -10.84
N ILE A 48 -14.12 16.56 -11.33
CA ILE A 48 -13.05 17.54 -11.21
C ILE A 48 -12.31 17.73 -12.53
N ALA A 49 -11.72 18.92 -12.70
CA ALA A 49 -10.75 19.21 -13.74
C ALA A 49 -9.55 19.94 -13.12
N ASP A 50 -8.34 19.74 -13.72
CA ASP A 50 -7.07 20.36 -13.31
C ASP A 50 -6.78 20.21 -11.80
N GLY A 51 -6.99 18.97 -11.26
CA GLY A 51 -6.80 18.69 -9.85
C GLY A 51 -7.77 19.44 -8.91
N GLY A 52 -8.93 19.85 -9.43
CA GLY A 52 -9.93 20.62 -8.69
C GLY A 52 -9.64 22.11 -8.60
N SER A 53 -8.62 22.61 -9.28
CA SER A 53 -8.26 24.04 -9.25
C SER A 53 -9.15 24.90 -10.14
N SER A 54 -9.52 24.38 -11.32
CA SER A 54 -10.37 25.08 -12.28
C SER A 54 -11.85 24.74 -12.10
N TYR A 55 -12.16 23.48 -11.82
CA TYR A 55 -13.52 22.99 -11.71
C TYR A 55 -13.64 21.81 -10.73
N MET A 56 -14.68 21.88 -9.90
CA MET A 56 -15.18 20.80 -9.06
C MET A 56 -16.70 20.82 -9.08
N ARG A 57 -17.35 19.68 -9.17
CA ARG A 57 -18.80 19.52 -9.06
C ARG A 57 -19.11 18.35 -8.14
N VAL A 58 -19.99 18.57 -7.18
CA VAL A 58 -20.58 17.51 -6.37
C VAL A 58 -22.09 17.58 -6.56
N SER A 59 -22.68 16.51 -7.02
CA SER A 59 -24.12 16.37 -7.27
C SER A 59 -24.67 15.17 -6.50
N ASP A 60 -25.74 15.37 -5.77
CA ASP A 60 -26.42 14.36 -4.95
C ASP A 60 -27.90 14.28 -5.25
N ASN A 61 -28.52 13.18 -4.85
CA ASN A 61 -29.96 12.97 -4.88
C ASN A 61 -30.61 13.01 -3.48
N GLY A 62 -30.00 13.74 -2.55
CA GLY A 62 -30.50 13.89 -1.18
C GLY A 62 -31.79 14.73 -1.07
N SER A 63 -32.10 15.17 0.13
CA SER A 63 -33.33 15.91 0.41
C SER A 63 -33.49 17.25 -0.32
N GLY A 64 -32.39 17.83 -0.79
CA GLY A 64 -32.33 19.19 -1.30
C GLY A 64 -32.59 20.23 -0.20
N MET A 65 -32.75 21.48 -0.61
CA MET A 65 -32.99 22.63 0.28
C MET A 65 -34.11 23.51 -0.30
N SER A 66 -34.90 24.16 0.60
CA SER A 66 -35.77 25.25 0.21
C SER A 66 -34.97 26.49 -0.21
N GLU A 67 -35.56 27.41 -0.96
CA GLU A 67 -34.91 28.68 -1.32
C GLU A 67 -34.43 29.43 -0.06
N GLU A 68 -35.22 29.43 1.01
CA GLU A 68 -34.87 30.09 2.27
C GLU A 68 -33.66 29.45 2.94
N ASP A 69 -33.58 28.08 2.96
CA ASP A 69 -32.47 27.35 3.53
C ASP A 69 -31.20 27.47 2.66
N ALA A 70 -31.34 27.46 1.33
CA ALA A 70 -30.25 27.72 0.41
C ALA A 70 -29.59 29.08 0.65
N LYS A 71 -30.43 30.13 0.86
CA LYS A 71 -29.94 31.48 1.22
C LYS A 71 -29.30 31.53 2.62
N LYS A 72 -29.79 30.74 3.57
CA LYS A 72 -29.18 30.66 4.91
C LYS A 72 -27.88 29.85 4.91
N SER A 73 -27.74 28.85 4.02
CA SER A 73 -26.58 27.98 3.97
C SER A 73 -25.27 28.70 3.60
N ILE A 74 -25.36 29.87 2.97
CA ILE A 74 -24.19 30.72 2.62
C ILE A 74 -23.84 31.72 3.72
N ILE A 75 -24.64 31.80 4.78
CA ILE A 75 -24.37 32.64 5.95
C ILE A 75 -23.56 31.84 6.96
N ARG A 76 -22.54 32.46 7.54
CA ARG A 76 -21.73 31.81 8.57
C ARG A 76 -22.56 31.39 9.76
N HIS A 77 -22.26 30.21 10.29
CA HIS A 77 -22.98 29.57 11.40
C HIS A 77 -24.42 29.17 11.04
N GLY A 78 -24.83 29.27 9.78
CA GLY A 78 -26.08 28.70 9.28
C GLY A 78 -25.99 27.19 9.22
N THR A 79 -26.67 26.49 10.13
CA THR A 79 -26.68 25.02 10.21
C THR A 79 -28.05 24.51 10.62
N SER A 80 -28.45 23.39 10.04
CA SER A 80 -29.61 22.62 10.45
C SER A 80 -29.30 21.46 11.40
N LYS A 81 -28.00 21.26 11.73
CA LYS A 81 -27.50 20.03 12.35
C LYS A 81 -27.34 20.10 13.87
N ILE A 82 -27.21 21.29 14.43
CA ILE A 82 -27.15 21.56 15.86
C ILE A 82 -27.97 22.80 16.18
N SER A 83 -28.59 22.83 17.35
CA SER A 83 -29.38 23.97 17.86
C SER A 83 -28.87 24.46 19.22
N SER A 84 -28.16 23.63 19.96
CA SER A 84 -27.66 23.91 21.30
C SER A 84 -26.24 23.41 21.52
N ILE A 85 -25.59 23.84 22.60
CA ILE A 85 -24.26 23.38 22.99
C ILE A 85 -24.25 21.89 23.36
N GLU A 86 -25.33 21.40 23.94
CA GLU A 86 -25.49 20.00 24.33
C GLU A 86 -25.47 19.07 23.13
N ASP A 87 -25.95 19.51 21.96
CA ASP A 87 -25.94 18.74 20.71
C ASP A 87 -24.52 18.40 20.26
N ILE A 88 -23.51 19.19 20.68
CA ILE A 88 -22.11 18.97 20.32
C ILE A 88 -21.58 17.63 20.87
N PHE A 89 -22.11 17.17 21.99
CA PHE A 89 -21.69 15.91 22.63
C PHE A 89 -22.39 14.67 22.05
N SER A 90 -23.42 14.85 21.23
CA SER A 90 -24.23 13.79 20.64
C SER A 90 -24.31 13.86 19.12
N ILE A 91 -23.30 14.48 18.46
CA ILE A 91 -23.30 14.71 17.01
C ILE A 91 -23.23 13.39 16.25
N THR A 92 -24.28 13.10 15.49
CA THR A 92 -24.34 11.97 14.54
C THR A 92 -24.04 12.38 13.10
N SER A 93 -24.15 13.68 12.75
CA SER A 93 -23.84 14.22 11.42
C SER A 93 -22.33 14.37 11.20
N LEU A 94 -21.88 14.28 9.95
CA LEU A 94 -20.46 14.45 9.58
C LEU A 94 -20.02 15.91 9.73
N GLY A 95 -20.85 16.88 9.32
CA GLY A 95 -20.64 18.32 9.51
C GLY A 95 -21.57 18.92 10.55
N PHE A 96 -21.20 20.04 11.20
CA PHE A 96 -22.09 20.73 12.15
C PHE A 96 -21.85 22.26 12.29
N ARG A 97 -20.70 22.78 11.85
CA ARG A 97 -20.27 24.17 12.13
C ARG A 97 -20.97 25.24 11.30
N GLY A 98 -21.60 24.89 10.17
CA GLY A 98 -22.20 25.85 9.25
C GLY A 98 -21.21 26.85 8.65
N GLU A 99 -19.97 26.40 8.39
CA GLU A 99 -18.88 27.27 7.90
C GLU A 99 -18.31 26.83 6.54
N ALA A 100 -18.60 25.60 6.09
CA ALA A 100 -18.00 25.03 4.88
C ALA A 100 -18.45 25.78 3.61
N VAL A 101 -19.76 25.86 3.36
CA VAL A 101 -20.31 26.50 2.15
C VAL A 101 -19.95 27.99 2.09
N PRO A 102 -20.12 28.80 3.16
CA PRO A 102 -19.69 30.21 3.15
C PRO A 102 -18.19 30.37 2.91
N SER A 103 -17.36 29.48 3.46
CA SER A 103 -15.90 29.51 3.27
C SER A 103 -15.48 29.17 1.84
N ILE A 104 -16.13 28.19 1.20
CA ILE A 104 -15.91 27.84 -0.20
C ILE A 104 -16.32 29.00 -1.10
N ALA A 105 -17.52 29.57 -0.89
CA ALA A 105 -18.04 30.71 -1.65
C ALA A 105 -17.11 31.94 -1.57
N ALA A 106 -16.51 32.20 -0.40
CA ALA A 106 -15.61 33.35 -0.19
C ALA A 106 -14.33 33.31 -1.02
N VAL A 107 -13.87 32.11 -1.45
CA VAL A 107 -12.59 31.90 -2.15
C VAL A 107 -12.73 31.31 -3.56
N SER A 108 -13.96 31.19 -4.06
CA SER A 108 -14.24 30.61 -5.37
C SER A 108 -15.43 31.32 -6.06
N GLU A 109 -15.71 30.89 -7.28
CA GLU A 109 -16.99 31.09 -7.95
C GLU A 109 -17.83 29.83 -7.67
N LEU A 110 -18.94 29.99 -6.94
CA LEU A 110 -19.82 28.89 -6.51
C LEU A 110 -21.16 28.99 -7.20
N VAL A 111 -21.61 27.90 -7.82
CA VAL A 111 -22.99 27.75 -8.30
C VAL A 111 -23.66 26.65 -7.47
N MET A 112 -24.75 26.99 -6.83
CA MET A 112 -25.60 26.07 -6.10
C MET A 112 -26.90 25.89 -6.86
N THR A 113 -27.30 24.66 -7.13
CA THR A 113 -28.62 24.31 -7.66
C THR A 113 -29.24 23.25 -6.75
N THR A 114 -30.39 23.52 -6.18
CA THR A 114 -31.03 22.63 -5.21
C THR A 114 -32.55 22.54 -5.41
N ARG A 115 -33.11 21.35 -5.20
CA ARG A 115 -34.54 21.10 -5.30
C ARG A 115 -34.99 20.08 -4.26
N MET A 116 -36.05 20.42 -3.55
CA MET A 116 -36.73 19.47 -2.67
C MET A 116 -37.71 18.60 -3.45
N ASN A 117 -38.11 17.47 -2.87
CA ASN A 117 -39.06 16.55 -3.53
C ASN A 117 -40.47 17.11 -3.72
N ASP A 118 -40.85 18.07 -2.90
CA ASP A 118 -42.19 18.72 -2.87
C ASP A 118 -42.26 20.02 -3.70
N THR A 119 -41.17 20.37 -4.43
CA THR A 119 -41.12 21.56 -5.27
C THR A 119 -40.97 21.21 -6.74
N ASP A 120 -41.69 21.95 -7.62
CA ASP A 120 -41.66 21.73 -9.06
C ASP A 120 -40.38 22.28 -9.70
N LEU A 121 -39.86 23.38 -9.18
CA LEU A 121 -38.67 24.07 -9.69
C LEU A 121 -37.51 24.01 -8.68
N ALA A 122 -36.32 23.94 -9.18
CA ALA A 122 -35.08 24.10 -8.42
C ALA A 122 -34.75 25.57 -8.23
N PHE A 123 -34.14 25.90 -7.12
CA PHE A 123 -33.53 27.21 -6.87
C PHE A 123 -32.05 27.13 -7.27
N ARG A 124 -31.62 28.08 -8.09
CA ARG A 124 -30.22 28.24 -8.51
C ARG A 124 -29.68 29.56 -8.06
N MET A 125 -28.47 29.55 -7.48
CA MET A 125 -27.79 30.75 -6.98
C MET A 125 -26.33 30.74 -7.44
N VAL A 126 -25.87 31.88 -7.94
CA VAL A 126 -24.47 32.09 -8.37
C VAL A 126 -23.80 33.07 -7.44
N LEU A 127 -22.62 32.67 -6.91
CA LEU A 127 -21.82 33.49 -6.00
C LEU A 127 -20.41 33.67 -6.56
N SER A 128 -19.85 34.86 -6.37
CA SER A 128 -18.44 35.15 -6.67
C SER A 128 -17.79 35.84 -5.48
N GLY A 129 -16.73 35.18 -4.91
CA GLY A 129 -16.01 35.70 -3.76
C GLY A 129 -16.91 35.97 -2.53
N GLY A 130 -17.98 35.17 -2.36
CA GLY A 130 -18.96 35.26 -1.27
C GLY A 130 -20.11 36.27 -1.50
N SER A 131 -20.16 36.93 -2.64
CA SER A 131 -21.25 37.83 -3.01
C SER A 131 -22.21 37.15 -3.97
N VAL A 132 -23.53 37.21 -3.71
CA VAL A 132 -24.55 36.69 -4.63
C VAL A 132 -24.61 37.59 -5.87
N GLU A 133 -24.49 36.99 -7.04
CA GLU A 133 -24.55 37.68 -8.34
C GLU A 133 -25.85 37.41 -9.06
N GLU A 134 -26.38 36.18 -8.96
CA GLU A 134 -27.60 35.80 -9.67
C GLU A 134 -28.41 34.80 -8.83
N GLU A 135 -29.72 34.94 -8.89
CA GLU A 135 -30.70 34.02 -8.30
C GLU A 135 -31.80 33.77 -9.34
N GLU A 136 -32.12 32.49 -9.57
CA GLU A 136 -33.15 32.10 -10.52
C GLU A 136 -33.82 30.78 -10.15
N HIS A 137 -35.01 30.54 -10.70
CA HIS A 137 -35.64 29.23 -10.67
C HIS A 137 -35.40 28.50 -11.98
N THR A 138 -35.02 27.23 -11.89
CA THR A 138 -34.67 26.42 -13.02
C THR A 138 -35.18 24.97 -12.90
N GLY A 139 -35.08 24.19 -13.96
CA GLY A 139 -35.38 22.75 -13.89
C GLY A 139 -34.16 21.97 -13.46
N ALA A 140 -34.26 21.16 -12.39
CA ALA A 140 -33.24 20.20 -12.00
C ALA A 140 -33.86 18.98 -11.32
N SER A 141 -33.10 17.91 -11.14
CA SER A 141 -33.47 16.75 -10.34
C SER A 141 -33.55 17.09 -8.87
N VAL A 142 -34.26 16.28 -8.07
CA VAL A 142 -34.26 16.36 -6.60
C VAL A 142 -32.85 16.15 -6.09
N GLY A 143 -32.44 16.91 -5.09
CA GLY A 143 -31.09 16.88 -4.49
C GLY A 143 -30.39 18.22 -4.62
N THR A 144 -29.07 18.21 -4.50
CA THR A 144 -28.25 19.42 -4.58
C THR A 144 -27.05 19.20 -5.51
N THR A 145 -26.76 20.21 -6.32
CA THR A 145 -25.55 20.28 -7.14
C THR A 145 -24.77 21.53 -6.77
N MET A 146 -23.52 21.33 -6.37
CA MET A 146 -22.56 22.38 -6.05
C MET A 146 -21.44 22.38 -7.10
N GLU A 147 -21.30 23.48 -7.85
CA GLU A 147 -20.18 23.68 -8.77
C GLU A 147 -19.26 24.75 -8.21
N VAL A 148 -18.00 24.43 -8.08
CA VAL A 148 -16.93 25.33 -7.61
C VAL A 148 -15.96 25.55 -8.74
N ARG A 149 -15.78 26.79 -9.13
CA ARG A 149 -14.89 27.20 -10.20
C ARG A 149 -13.84 28.16 -9.70
N ASN A 150 -12.67 28.14 -10.35
CA ASN A 150 -11.58 29.10 -10.10
C ASN A 150 -11.20 29.20 -8.61
N LEU A 151 -11.02 28.06 -7.93
CA LEU A 151 -10.65 28.03 -6.52
C LEU A 151 -9.40 28.91 -6.27
N PHE A 152 -9.48 29.75 -5.23
CA PHE A 152 -8.44 30.70 -4.83
C PHE A 152 -8.16 31.84 -5.84
N PHE A 153 -9.11 32.17 -6.73
CA PHE A 153 -8.92 33.26 -7.69
C PHE A 153 -8.62 34.60 -7.01
N ASN A 154 -9.17 34.83 -5.84
CA ASN A 154 -9.04 36.06 -5.05
C ASN A 154 -8.05 35.93 -3.87
N THR A 155 -7.32 34.81 -3.77
CA THR A 155 -6.30 34.53 -2.74
C THR A 155 -5.00 33.98 -3.38
N PRO A 156 -4.25 34.85 -4.12
CA PRO A 156 -3.13 34.40 -4.95
C PRO A 156 -1.99 33.75 -4.16
N ALA A 157 -1.81 34.10 -2.90
CA ALA A 157 -0.83 33.44 -2.04
C ALA A 157 -1.15 31.94 -1.87
N ARG A 158 -2.42 31.60 -1.58
CA ARG A 158 -2.85 30.19 -1.46
C ARG A 158 -2.75 29.44 -2.78
N LYS A 159 -3.15 30.07 -3.88
CA LYS A 159 -3.02 29.47 -5.22
C LYS A 159 -1.58 29.06 -5.52
N LYS A 160 -0.57 29.81 -5.05
CA LYS A 160 0.86 29.46 -5.19
C LYS A 160 1.31 28.28 -4.32
N PHE A 161 0.62 27.99 -3.22
CA PHE A 161 0.94 26.85 -2.34
C PHE A 161 0.24 25.55 -2.74
N MET A 162 -0.62 25.57 -3.75
CA MET A 162 -1.19 24.35 -4.31
C MET A 162 -0.08 23.48 -4.92
N LYS A 163 -0.23 22.18 -4.74
CA LYS A 163 0.68 21.19 -5.33
C LYS A 163 0.38 21.00 -6.83
N SER A 164 1.09 20.08 -7.47
CA SER A 164 0.79 19.71 -8.85
C SER A 164 -0.65 19.21 -9.00
N GLU A 165 -1.23 19.36 -10.19
CA GLU A 165 -2.56 18.85 -10.53
C GLU A 165 -2.72 17.37 -10.15
N ARG A 166 -1.71 16.57 -10.46
CA ARG A 166 -1.66 15.15 -10.13
C ARG A 166 -1.72 14.89 -8.63
N THR A 167 -0.95 15.64 -7.84
CA THR A 167 -0.94 15.52 -6.37
C THR A 167 -2.30 15.88 -5.76
N GLU A 168 -2.94 16.95 -6.26
CA GLU A 168 -4.27 17.33 -5.77
C GLU A 168 -5.34 16.32 -6.20
N SER A 169 -5.28 15.81 -7.44
CA SER A 169 -6.16 14.73 -7.92
C SER A 169 -6.03 13.46 -7.07
N SER A 170 -4.80 13.04 -6.73
CA SER A 170 -4.54 11.89 -5.87
C SER A 170 -5.19 12.06 -4.49
N LYS A 171 -5.03 13.23 -3.86
CA LYS A 171 -5.63 13.52 -2.55
C LYS A 171 -7.17 13.53 -2.58
N ILE A 172 -7.75 14.02 -3.68
CA ILE A 172 -9.19 13.98 -3.89
C ILE A 172 -9.65 12.52 -4.01
N SER A 173 -8.96 11.72 -4.83
CA SER A 173 -9.24 10.29 -4.99
C SER A 173 -9.19 9.54 -3.65
N ASP A 174 -8.17 9.79 -2.81
CA ASP A 174 -8.04 9.17 -1.49
C ASP A 174 -9.22 9.51 -0.57
N ILE A 175 -9.67 10.78 -0.58
CA ILE A 175 -10.82 11.21 0.23
C ILE A 175 -12.10 10.54 -0.25
N ILE A 176 -12.35 10.53 -1.57
CA ILE A 176 -13.55 9.91 -2.14
C ILE A 176 -13.57 8.40 -1.85
N THR A 177 -12.43 7.73 -2.01
CA THR A 177 -12.25 6.31 -1.66
C THR A 177 -12.65 6.05 -0.20
N LYS A 178 -12.13 6.86 0.73
CA LYS A 178 -12.44 6.71 2.16
C LYS A 178 -13.90 6.99 2.47
N LEU A 179 -14.51 8.02 1.85
CA LEU A 179 -15.93 8.32 2.03
C LEU A 179 -16.81 7.19 1.46
N ALA A 180 -16.48 6.64 0.30
CA ALA A 180 -17.19 5.49 -0.28
C ALA A 180 -17.13 4.25 0.64
N LEU A 181 -15.99 4.02 1.30
CA LEU A 181 -15.86 2.95 2.29
C LEU A 181 -16.69 3.20 3.57
N THR A 182 -16.99 4.45 3.95
CA THR A 182 -17.86 4.72 5.11
C THR A 182 -19.33 4.48 4.81
N ARG A 183 -19.73 4.47 3.53
CA ARG A 183 -21.12 4.41 3.08
C ARG A 183 -21.26 3.47 1.89
N PRO A 184 -21.09 2.15 2.10
CA PRO A 184 -21.29 1.15 1.05
C PRO A 184 -22.72 1.12 0.49
N ASP A 185 -23.68 1.70 1.21
CA ASP A 185 -25.08 1.89 0.84
C ASP A 185 -25.30 3.08 -0.12
N VAL A 186 -24.26 3.87 -0.44
CA VAL A 186 -24.32 5.02 -1.35
C VAL A 186 -23.52 4.71 -2.62
N ALA A 187 -24.11 4.96 -3.77
CA ALA A 187 -23.42 4.86 -5.06
C ALA A 187 -22.57 6.12 -5.31
N PHE A 188 -21.27 5.95 -5.42
CA PHE A 188 -20.34 7.01 -5.77
C PHE A 188 -19.87 6.88 -7.21
N THR A 189 -19.83 8.01 -7.92
CA THR A 189 -19.17 8.13 -9.22
C THR A 189 -18.16 9.27 -9.16
N PHE A 190 -16.89 8.98 -9.44
CA PHE A 190 -15.83 10.00 -9.50
C PHE A 190 -15.27 10.11 -10.90
N ILE A 191 -15.32 11.33 -11.45
CA ILE A 191 -14.87 11.68 -12.79
C ILE A 191 -13.72 12.69 -12.67
N ASN A 192 -12.58 12.39 -13.28
CA ASN A 192 -11.42 13.28 -13.35
C ASN A 192 -11.07 13.57 -14.80
N ASN A 193 -11.09 14.84 -15.20
CA ASN A 193 -10.83 15.27 -16.57
C ASN A 193 -11.66 14.49 -17.61
N GLY A 194 -12.96 14.29 -17.32
CA GLY A 194 -13.91 13.57 -18.19
C GLY A 194 -13.75 12.05 -18.21
N ARG A 195 -12.89 11.45 -17.37
CA ARG A 195 -12.74 10.00 -17.24
C ARG A 195 -13.25 9.52 -15.89
N THR A 196 -14.05 8.47 -15.88
CA THR A 196 -14.49 7.82 -14.64
C THR A 196 -13.29 7.09 -14.02
N VAL A 197 -12.94 7.49 -12.79
CA VAL A 197 -11.82 6.93 -12.02
C VAL A 197 -12.31 5.92 -10.99
N LEU A 198 -13.50 6.17 -10.38
CA LEU A 198 -14.10 5.29 -9.37
C LEU A 198 -15.61 5.25 -9.57
N GLN A 199 -16.18 4.06 -9.40
CA GLN A 199 -17.63 3.87 -9.40
C GLN A 199 -17.99 2.73 -8.45
N THR A 200 -18.87 2.98 -7.47
CA THR A 200 -19.42 1.97 -6.53
C THR A 200 -20.91 1.77 -6.76
N GLY A 201 -21.42 0.60 -6.39
CA GLY A 201 -22.82 0.22 -6.65
C GLY A 201 -23.84 0.78 -5.66
N GLY A 202 -23.44 1.15 -4.45
CA GLY A 202 -24.37 1.58 -3.40
C GLY A 202 -25.27 0.45 -2.88
N THR A 203 -24.80 -0.79 -2.92
CA THR A 203 -25.59 -1.99 -2.56
C THR A 203 -25.66 -2.27 -1.06
N GLY A 204 -24.80 -1.60 -0.27
CA GLY A 204 -24.62 -1.89 1.16
C GLY A 204 -23.71 -3.07 1.44
N ASP A 205 -23.08 -3.67 0.40
CA ASP A 205 -22.11 -4.75 0.54
C ASP A 205 -20.69 -4.17 0.58
N ASP A 206 -20.02 -4.35 1.73
CA ASP A 206 -18.63 -3.92 1.91
C ASP A 206 -17.67 -4.61 0.94
N LEU A 207 -17.88 -5.91 0.67
CA LEU A 207 -16.97 -6.67 -0.20
C LEU A 207 -17.12 -6.24 -1.67
N GLU A 208 -18.33 -5.92 -2.11
CA GLU A 208 -18.58 -5.35 -3.42
C GLU A 208 -17.92 -3.95 -3.53
N THR A 209 -18.04 -3.14 -2.47
CA THR A 209 -17.40 -1.82 -2.40
C THR A 209 -15.88 -1.94 -2.43
N ILE A 210 -15.28 -2.88 -1.69
CA ILE A 210 -13.85 -3.19 -1.75
C ILE A 210 -13.44 -3.62 -3.16
N ALA A 211 -14.23 -4.47 -3.82
CA ALA A 211 -13.96 -4.92 -5.18
C ALA A 211 -14.01 -3.77 -6.21
N ALA A 212 -14.95 -2.85 -6.05
CA ALA A 212 -15.08 -1.67 -6.92
C ALA A 212 -13.91 -0.69 -6.75
N ILE A 213 -13.40 -0.52 -5.54
CA ILE A 213 -12.34 0.43 -5.21
C ILE A 213 -10.94 -0.15 -5.47
N TYR A 214 -10.67 -1.36 -4.96
CA TYR A 214 -9.33 -1.97 -4.95
C TYR A 214 -9.16 -3.10 -5.95
N GLY A 215 -10.22 -3.44 -6.68
CA GLY A 215 -10.22 -4.52 -7.66
C GLY A 215 -10.68 -5.88 -7.10
N ALA A 216 -11.27 -6.70 -7.97
CA ALA A 216 -11.79 -8.03 -7.62
C ALA A 216 -10.72 -9.00 -7.10
N ALA A 217 -9.46 -8.82 -7.48
CA ALA A 217 -8.33 -9.60 -6.98
C ALA A 217 -8.12 -9.36 -5.49
N VAL A 218 -8.15 -8.10 -5.03
CA VAL A 218 -8.03 -7.72 -3.62
C VAL A 218 -9.20 -8.26 -2.81
N ALA A 219 -10.43 -8.13 -3.31
CA ALA A 219 -11.62 -8.62 -2.62
C ALA A 219 -11.59 -10.14 -2.34
N LYS A 220 -10.87 -10.93 -3.15
CA LYS A 220 -10.66 -12.38 -2.92
C LYS A 220 -9.60 -12.67 -1.85
N GLU A 221 -8.74 -11.72 -1.57
CA GLU A 221 -7.64 -11.87 -0.61
C GLU A 221 -7.95 -11.27 0.76
N VAL A 222 -9.12 -10.66 0.93
CA VAL A 222 -9.59 -10.14 2.22
C VAL A 222 -10.60 -11.10 2.86
N PHE A 223 -10.75 -11.00 4.17
CA PHE A 223 -11.71 -11.80 4.94
C PHE A 223 -12.29 -11.02 6.11
N PRO A 224 -13.53 -11.37 6.53
CA PRO A 224 -14.21 -10.64 7.58
C PRO A 224 -13.55 -10.84 8.95
N VAL A 225 -13.61 -9.81 9.77
CA VAL A 225 -13.22 -9.81 11.16
C VAL A 225 -14.36 -9.25 12.01
N THR A 226 -14.52 -9.77 13.22
CA THR A 226 -15.55 -9.30 14.16
C THR A 226 -15.04 -9.44 15.59
N TYR A 227 -15.30 -8.44 16.40
CA TYR A 227 -15.05 -8.41 17.84
C TYR A 227 -16.16 -7.62 18.51
N GLU A 228 -16.72 -8.13 19.58
CA GLU A 228 -17.81 -7.51 20.32
C GLU A 228 -17.57 -7.63 21.82
N ASN A 229 -17.79 -6.54 22.53
CA ASN A 229 -17.92 -6.50 23.98
C ASN A 229 -19.00 -5.50 24.39
N GLU A 230 -19.22 -5.30 25.69
CA GLU A 230 -20.31 -4.48 26.23
C GLU A 230 -20.33 -3.01 25.68
N ASN A 231 -19.17 -2.43 25.35
CA ASN A 231 -19.04 -1.01 25.00
C ASN A 231 -18.40 -0.77 23.63
N LEU A 232 -17.98 -1.82 22.92
CA LEU A 232 -17.21 -1.68 21.70
C LEU A 232 -17.52 -2.83 20.74
N THR A 233 -17.93 -2.49 19.53
CA THR A 233 -18.08 -3.41 18.42
C THR A 233 -17.08 -3.05 17.33
N ILE A 234 -16.30 -4.03 16.86
CA ILE A 234 -15.40 -3.89 15.72
C ILE A 234 -15.81 -4.94 14.69
N HIS A 235 -16.05 -4.52 13.47
CA HIS A 235 -16.24 -5.40 12.33
C HIS A 235 -15.51 -4.86 11.10
N GLY A 236 -15.41 -5.65 10.03
CA GLY A 236 -14.79 -5.21 8.81
C GLY A 236 -14.02 -6.32 8.11
N TYR A 237 -13.00 -5.93 7.36
CA TYR A 237 -12.21 -6.85 6.53
C TYR A 237 -10.72 -6.60 6.71
N VAL A 238 -9.94 -7.67 6.74
CA VAL A 238 -8.48 -7.61 6.73
C VAL A 238 -7.91 -8.52 5.65
N GLY A 239 -6.73 -8.17 5.14
CA GLY A 239 -6.08 -8.91 4.07
C GLY A 239 -5.32 -10.13 4.56
N LYS A 240 -5.09 -11.11 3.68
CA LYS A 240 -4.11 -12.17 3.94
C LYS A 240 -2.72 -11.57 4.15
N PRO A 241 -1.81 -12.23 4.88
CA PRO A 241 -0.44 -11.75 5.09
C PRO A 241 0.36 -11.49 3.80
N SER A 242 -0.07 -12.04 2.67
CA SER A 242 0.51 -11.78 1.35
C SER A 242 0.04 -10.47 0.72
N LEU A 243 -1.09 -9.91 1.16
CA LEU A 243 -1.67 -8.68 0.62
C LEU A 243 -1.09 -7.46 1.36
N LEU A 244 0.06 -7.01 0.91
CA LEU A 244 0.80 -5.88 1.48
C LEU A 244 0.86 -4.71 0.51
N LYS A 245 0.95 -3.50 1.06
CA LYS A 245 1.17 -2.25 0.33
C LYS A 245 2.37 -1.49 0.88
N SER A 246 2.96 -0.63 0.04
CA SER A 246 4.07 0.23 0.41
C SER A 246 3.68 1.29 1.44
N THR A 247 2.41 1.68 1.47
CA THR A 247 1.89 2.72 2.38
C THR A 247 0.70 2.24 3.21
N ARG A 248 0.34 3.01 4.24
CA ARG A 248 -0.88 2.81 5.04
C ARG A 248 -2.16 3.25 4.31
N ALA A 249 -2.12 3.58 3.02
CA ALA A 249 -3.29 4.04 2.26
C ALA A 249 -4.45 3.03 2.29
N TRP A 250 -4.12 1.73 2.40
CA TRP A 250 -5.09 0.64 2.48
C TRP A 250 -5.44 0.21 3.92
N GLN A 251 -5.01 1.00 4.91
CA GLN A 251 -5.46 0.86 6.29
C GLN A 251 -6.49 1.96 6.57
N THR A 252 -7.74 1.59 6.65
CA THR A 252 -8.84 2.52 6.93
C THR A 252 -9.54 2.09 8.21
N CYS A 253 -9.61 3.02 9.17
CA CYS A 253 -10.38 2.86 10.40
C CYS A 253 -11.51 3.88 10.41
N ILE A 254 -12.73 3.39 10.63
CA ILE A 254 -13.94 4.18 10.64
C ILE A 254 -14.54 4.03 12.04
N VAL A 255 -14.62 5.13 12.80
CA VAL A 255 -15.21 5.15 14.14
C VAL A 255 -16.49 5.97 14.10
N ASN A 256 -17.61 5.34 14.46
CA ASN A 256 -18.93 6.00 14.45
C ASN A 256 -19.16 6.76 13.12
N ARG A 257 -18.95 6.09 11.99
CA ARG A 257 -19.06 6.60 10.60
C ARG A 257 -18.06 7.68 10.19
N ARG A 258 -17.01 7.93 10.98
CA ARG A 258 -15.94 8.88 10.64
C ARG A 258 -14.64 8.17 10.33
N VAL A 259 -14.03 8.51 9.21
CA VAL A 259 -12.66 8.05 8.92
C VAL A 259 -11.70 8.72 9.88
N ILE A 260 -10.92 7.92 10.60
CA ILE A 260 -9.97 8.42 11.58
C ILE A 260 -8.54 7.96 11.27
N HIS A 261 -7.60 8.78 11.71
CA HIS A 261 -6.18 8.48 11.76
C HIS A 261 -5.77 8.36 13.23
N ASN A 262 -5.51 7.14 13.71
CA ASN A 262 -5.11 6.92 15.10
C ASN A 262 -3.93 5.96 15.15
N ALA A 263 -2.81 6.43 15.71
CA ALA A 263 -1.56 5.67 15.78
C ALA A 263 -1.69 4.38 16.58
N VAL A 264 -2.55 4.34 17.61
CA VAL A 264 -2.78 3.16 18.43
C VAL A 264 -3.46 2.05 17.65
N VAL A 265 -4.48 2.40 16.85
CA VAL A 265 -5.19 1.44 15.98
C VAL A 265 -4.24 0.89 14.92
N PHE A 266 -3.50 1.73 14.22
CA PHE A 266 -2.55 1.29 13.19
C PHE A 266 -1.45 0.40 13.77
N LYS A 267 -0.92 0.75 14.95
CA LYS A 267 0.07 -0.07 15.64
C LYS A 267 -0.49 -1.42 16.06
N ALA A 268 -1.77 -1.49 16.46
CA ALA A 268 -2.43 -2.76 16.78
C ALA A 268 -2.59 -3.65 15.54
N ILE A 269 -2.97 -3.06 14.39
CA ILE A 269 -3.05 -3.77 13.10
C ILE A 269 -1.67 -4.34 12.74
N GLU A 270 -0.63 -3.52 12.71
CA GLU A 270 0.72 -3.93 12.36
C GLU A 270 1.25 -5.02 13.27
N ASN A 271 1.08 -4.88 14.58
CA ASN A 271 1.54 -5.88 15.56
C ASN A 271 0.78 -7.20 15.46
N ALA A 272 -0.51 -7.20 15.09
CA ALA A 272 -1.25 -8.45 14.86
C ALA A 272 -0.69 -9.27 13.69
N TYR A 273 -0.12 -8.59 12.70
CA TYR A 273 0.51 -9.24 11.55
C TYR A 273 2.01 -9.52 11.72
N HIS A 274 2.68 -8.91 12.69
CA HIS A 274 4.15 -8.85 12.77
C HIS A 274 4.86 -10.21 12.61
N ALA A 275 4.31 -11.28 13.19
CA ALA A 275 4.89 -12.62 13.12
C ALA A 275 4.60 -13.34 11.79
N MET A 276 3.67 -12.85 10.98
CA MET A 276 3.13 -13.51 9.79
C MET A 276 3.52 -12.80 8.49
N LEU A 277 4.05 -11.57 8.57
CA LEU A 277 4.42 -10.81 7.37
C LEU A 277 5.68 -11.41 6.74
N PRO A 278 5.62 -11.82 5.47
CA PRO A 278 6.77 -12.37 4.76
C PRO A 278 7.82 -11.32 4.39
N LYS A 279 7.45 -10.03 4.42
CA LYS A 279 8.29 -8.89 4.02
C LYS A 279 7.76 -7.60 4.66
N SER A 280 8.50 -6.49 4.51
CA SER A 280 8.06 -5.15 4.91
C SER A 280 6.82 -4.71 4.13
N GLY A 281 6.01 -3.86 4.74
CA GLY A 281 4.79 -3.31 4.16
C GLY A 281 3.62 -3.31 5.14
N TYR A 282 2.53 -2.69 4.69
CA TYR A 282 1.32 -2.50 5.47
C TYR A 282 0.23 -3.45 4.99
N PRO A 283 -0.35 -4.29 5.87
CA PRO A 283 -1.46 -5.16 5.49
C PRO A 283 -2.73 -4.34 5.20
N PHE A 284 -3.57 -4.85 4.30
CA PHE A 284 -4.90 -4.30 4.10
C PHE A 284 -5.73 -4.43 5.39
N ALA A 285 -6.41 -3.35 5.77
CA ALA A 285 -7.37 -3.35 6.87
C ALA A 285 -8.45 -2.30 6.66
N LEU A 286 -9.70 -2.72 6.67
CA LEU A 286 -10.88 -1.88 6.73
C LEU A 286 -11.64 -2.26 8.00
N LEU A 287 -11.62 -1.38 9.00
CA LEU A 287 -12.22 -1.62 10.30
C LEU A 287 -13.29 -0.57 10.58
N TYR A 288 -14.48 -1.04 10.90
CA TYR A 288 -15.57 -0.24 11.45
C TYR A 288 -15.60 -0.46 12.96
N VAL A 289 -15.59 0.62 13.69
CA VAL A 289 -15.58 0.65 15.16
C VAL A 289 -16.79 1.42 15.64
N GLU A 290 -17.66 0.75 16.35
CA GLU A 290 -18.82 1.35 17.02
C GLU A 290 -18.57 1.39 18.52
N THR A 291 -18.63 2.57 19.10
CA THR A 291 -18.39 2.80 20.53
C THR A 291 -19.25 3.97 21.03
N ASP A 292 -19.45 4.03 22.34
CA ASP A 292 -20.17 5.14 22.96
C ASP A 292 -19.47 6.48 22.62
N PRO A 293 -20.15 7.46 22.01
CA PRO A 293 -19.61 8.77 21.74
C PRO A 293 -18.98 9.47 22.96
N ALA A 294 -19.45 9.18 24.17
CA ALA A 294 -18.88 9.73 25.41
C ALA A 294 -17.46 9.21 25.73
N THR A 295 -17.04 8.10 25.11
CA THR A 295 -15.71 7.49 25.32
C THR A 295 -14.65 7.98 24.33
N ILE A 296 -15.01 8.88 23.42
CA ILE A 296 -14.12 9.43 22.40
C ILE A 296 -14.11 10.96 22.43
N ASP A 297 -12.91 11.56 22.32
CA ASP A 297 -12.78 12.99 22.06
C ASP A 297 -12.49 13.22 20.57
N VAL A 298 -13.46 13.80 19.87
CA VAL A 298 -13.39 14.10 18.42
C VAL A 298 -12.83 15.49 18.15
N ASN A 299 -12.71 16.36 19.18
CA ASN A 299 -12.31 17.76 19.00
C ASN A 299 -10.79 17.96 19.11
N VAL A 300 -9.99 17.01 18.64
CA VAL A 300 -8.52 17.06 18.70
C VAL A 300 -7.93 17.84 17.52
N HIS A 301 -8.52 17.75 16.32
CA HIS A 301 -8.01 18.37 15.10
C HIS A 301 -9.14 19.11 14.33
N PRO A 302 -8.88 20.28 13.71
CA PRO A 302 -9.90 21.02 12.94
C PRO A 302 -10.59 20.18 11.86
N ALA A 303 -9.85 19.32 11.17
CA ALA A 303 -10.37 18.41 10.14
C ALA A 303 -11.06 17.15 10.72
N LYS A 304 -11.10 16.97 12.06
CA LYS A 304 -11.74 15.83 12.76
C LYS A 304 -11.21 14.45 12.31
N THR A 305 -10.01 14.40 11.79
CA THR A 305 -9.37 13.15 11.34
C THR A 305 -8.65 12.41 12.46
N GLU A 306 -8.40 13.06 13.59
CA GLU A 306 -7.79 12.49 14.77
C GLU A 306 -8.78 12.45 15.91
N ILE A 307 -8.85 11.31 16.59
CA ILE A 307 -9.63 11.15 17.81
C ILE A 307 -8.76 10.57 18.91
N LYS A 308 -9.10 10.90 20.16
CA LYS A 308 -8.52 10.24 21.34
C LYS A 308 -9.57 9.33 21.95
N PHE A 309 -9.17 8.11 22.26
CA PHE A 309 -9.98 7.18 23.02
C PHE A 309 -9.75 7.41 24.53
N ALA A 310 -10.80 7.30 25.33
CA ALA A 310 -10.67 7.38 26.79
C ALA A 310 -9.74 6.26 27.33
N ASP A 311 -9.80 5.06 26.74
CA ASP A 311 -8.88 3.96 27.02
C ASP A 311 -8.22 3.45 25.71
N GLU A 312 -7.05 4.01 25.41
CA GLU A 312 -6.25 3.61 24.25
C GLU A 312 -5.74 2.16 24.34
N GLN A 313 -5.50 1.67 25.55
CA GLN A 313 -5.04 0.29 25.75
C GLN A 313 -6.16 -0.71 25.48
N GLN A 314 -7.39 -0.40 25.87
CA GLN A 314 -8.56 -1.23 25.56
C GLN A 314 -8.75 -1.30 24.05
N MET A 315 -8.70 -0.16 23.35
CA MET A 315 -8.81 -0.10 21.89
C MET A 315 -7.71 -0.90 21.21
N TYR A 316 -6.46 -0.72 21.62
CA TYR A 316 -5.34 -1.52 21.09
C TYR A 316 -5.58 -3.03 21.23
N ARG A 317 -5.96 -3.49 22.44
CA ARG A 317 -6.20 -4.91 22.68
C ARG A 317 -7.36 -5.44 21.85
N ALA A 318 -8.46 -4.68 21.74
CA ALA A 318 -9.63 -5.08 20.97
C ALA A 318 -9.29 -5.26 19.49
N VAL A 319 -8.62 -4.28 18.87
CA VAL A 319 -8.19 -4.36 17.47
C VAL A 319 -7.20 -5.50 17.26
N TYR A 320 -6.19 -5.63 18.13
CA TYR A 320 -5.22 -6.71 18.06
C TYR A 320 -5.89 -8.10 18.13
N HIS A 321 -6.76 -8.31 19.13
CA HIS A 321 -7.47 -9.58 19.30
C HIS A 321 -8.44 -9.87 18.16
N CYS A 322 -9.14 -8.86 17.66
CA CYS A 322 -10.02 -8.98 16.51
C CYS A 322 -9.28 -9.60 15.31
N ILE A 323 -8.13 -9.02 14.97
CA ILE A 323 -7.34 -9.43 13.80
C ILE A 323 -6.63 -10.76 14.03
N ILE A 324 -5.92 -10.94 15.16
CA ILE A 324 -5.14 -12.14 15.40
C ILE A 324 -6.03 -13.38 15.51
N THR A 325 -7.23 -13.26 16.10
CA THR A 325 -8.20 -14.35 16.18
C THR A 325 -8.67 -14.79 14.79
N ALA A 326 -8.95 -13.85 13.91
CA ALA A 326 -9.36 -14.13 12.54
C ALA A 326 -8.22 -14.75 11.71
N LEU A 327 -6.98 -14.29 11.88
CA LEU A 327 -5.80 -14.86 11.24
C LEU A 327 -5.57 -16.32 11.70
N MET A 328 -5.59 -16.56 13.00
CA MET A 328 -5.35 -17.92 13.58
C MET A 328 -6.47 -18.92 13.29
N SER A 329 -7.73 -18.46 13.17
CA SER A 329 -8.85 -19.37 12.88
C SER A 329 -8.79 -19.95 11.47
N ARG A 330 -8.08 -19.32 10.53
CA ARG A 330 -7.90 -19.79 9.16
C ARG A 330 -6.71 -20.73 8.97
N GLU A 331 -5.72 -20.68 9.85
CA GLU A 331 -4.57 -21.59 9.81
C GLU A 331 -4.89 -23.01 10.35
N LYS A 332 -6.09 -23.23 10.88
CA LYS A 332 -6.53 -24.62 11.17
C LYS A 332 -6.71 -25.32 9.83
N PRO A 333 -5.92 -26.39 9.53
CA PRO A 333 -6.18 -27.20 8.35
C PRO A 333 -7.65 -27.62 8.39
N GLU A 334 -8.37 -27.50 7.28
CA GLU A 334 -9.67 -28.12 7.11
C GLU A 334 -9.54 -29.54 7.65
N GLN A 335 -10.27 -29.86 8.73
CA GLN A 335 -10.32 -31.23 9.23
C GLN A 335 -10.81 -32.05 8.04
N ILE A 336 -9.88 -32.77 7.40
CA ILE A 336 -10.22 -33.79 6.42
C ILE A 336 -11.31 -34.59 7.11
N ALA A 337 -12.51 -34.53 6.56
CA ALA A 337 -13.65 -35.25 7.11
C ALA A 337 -13.19 -36.65 7.43
N THR A 338 -13.21 -37.02 8.70
CA THR A 338 -12.84 -38.35 9.15
C THR A 338 -13.60 -39.33 8.27
N PRO A 339 -12.96 -40.30 7.64
CA PRO A 339 -13.65 -41.25 6.79
C PRO A 339 -14.77 -41.88 7.64
N VAL A 340 -16.00 -41.71 7.16
CA VAL A 340 -17.17 -42.29 7.80
C VAL A 340 -16.90 -43.78 7.90
N ASN A 341 -16.69 -44.29 9.10
CA ASN A 341 -16.53 -45.72 9.39
C ASN A 341 -17.88 -46.39 9.10
N LEU A 342 -18.10 -46.80 7.85
CA LEU A 342 -19.22 -47.60 7.45
C LEU A 342 -19.07 -48.97 8.14
N SER A 343 -20.00 -49.27 9.04
CA SER A 343 -20.03 -50.58 9.68
C SER A 343 -20.20 -51.68 8.63
N PRO A 344 -19.63 -52.89 8.82
CA PRO A 344 -19.65 -53.97 7.83
C PRO A 344 -21.04 -54.41 7.34
N ARG A 345 -22.13 -54.02 8.01
CA ARG A 345 -23.51 -54.31 7.62
C ARG A 345 -24.09 -53.46 6.51
N GLN A 346 -23.42 -52.40 6.06
CA GLN A 346 -23.90 -51.54 4.97
C GLN A 346 -23.27 -51.84 3.61
N ILE A 347 -22.30 -52.76 3.54
CA ILE A 347 -21.60 -53.14 2.30
C ILE A 347 -22.39 -54.22 1.51
N GLU A 348 -23.33 -54.93 2.11
CA GLU A 348 -24.08 -56.03 1.44
C GLU A 348 -25.24 -55.58 0.54
N LYS A 349 -25.48 -54.29 0.35
CA LYS A 349 -26.56 -53.78 -0.52
C LYS A 349 -26.08 -52.96 -1.75
N ALA A 350 -24.83 -53.08 -2.15
CA ALA A 350 -24.37 -52.51 -3.41
C ALA A 350 -24.60 -53.50 -4.54
N VAL A 351 -25.36 -53.05 -5.54
CA VAL A 351 -25.74 -53.78 -6.76
C VAL A 351 -24.48 -54.26 -7.52
N PRO A 352 -24.49 -55.50 -8.10
CA PRO A 352 -23.31 -56.06 -8.75
C PRO A 352 -22.92 -55.25 -9.98
N ALA A 353 -21.63 -54.91 -10.05
CA ALA A 353 -21.01 -54.25 -11.16
C ALA A 353 -21.13 -55.10 -12.45
N LYS A 354 -21.68 -54.52 -13.50
CA LYS A 354 -21.51 -55.04 -14.84
C LYS A 354 -20.06 -54.90 -15.26
N GLU A 355 -19.48 -56.00 -15.72
CA GLU A 355 -18.16 -56.07 -16.34
C GLU A 355 -18.04 -55.00 -17.45
N VAL A 356 -17.15 -54.06 -17.28
CA VAL A 356 -16.72 -53.15 -18.35
C VAL A 356 -15.45 -53.73 -18.93
N GLU A 357 -15.54 -54.18 -20.16
CA GLU A 357 -14.40 -54.65 -20.96
C GLU A 357 -13.29 -53.60 -21.02
N ASN A 358 -12.09 -54.08 -20.65
CA ASN A 358 -10.84 -53.37 -20.72
C ASN A 358 -10.45 -53.12 -22.18
N ARG A 359 -10.77 -51.94 -22.72
CA ARG A 359 -10.15 -51.46 -23.97
C ARG A 359 -8.95 -50.61 -23.63
N GLN A 360 -7.78 -51.23 -23.71
CA GLN A 360 -6.50 -50.51 -23.81
C GLN A 360 -6.47 -49.69 -25.12
N GLY A 361 -6.70 -48.40 -25.02
CA GLY A 361 -6.46 -47.46 -26.09
C GLY A 361 -5.03 -46.92 -25.99
N SER A 362 -4.14 -47.41 -26.86
CA SER A 362 -2.83 -46.84 -27.09
C SER A 362 -2.97 -45.48 -27.76
N PHE A 363 -2.51 -44.40 -27.12
CA PHE A 363 -2.35 -43.11 -27.75
C PHE A 363 -1.11 -43.11 -28.64
N THR A 364 -1.31 -43.15 -29.96
CA THR A 364 -0.27 -42.88 -30.96
C THR A 364 -0.31 -41.41 -31.35
N PHE A 365 0.80 -40.71 -31.14
CA PHE A 365 1.00 -39.39 -31.68
C PHE A 365 1.13 -39.45 -33.21
N SER A 366 0.17 -38.87 -33.93
CA SER A 366 0.24 -38.67 -35.38
C SER A 366 0.86 -37.31 -35.67
N THR A 367 2.03 -37.29 -36.25
CA THR A 367 2.62 -36.12 -36.93
C THR A 367 1.77 -35.74 -38.15
N PRO A 368 1.50 -34.43 -38.37
CA PRO A 368 0.84 -34.02 -39.61
C PRO A 368 1.79 -34.17 -40.81
N ARG A 369 1.29 -34.87 -41.84
CA ARG A 369 1.90 -34.97 -43.18
C ARG A 369 1.83 -33.64 -43.89
N GLU A 370 2.93 -33.32 -44.56
CA GLU A 370 3.03 -32.30 -45.60
C GLU A 370 1.97 -32.49 -46.70
N GLY A 371 1.26 -31.43 -46.98
CA GLY A 371 0.41 -31.29 -48.17
C GLY A 371 0.87 -30.07 -48.92
N GLY A 372 1.59 -30.33 -50.05
CA GLY A 372 2.04 -29.31 -50.93
C GLY A 372 0.90 -28.67 -51.74
N PHE A 373 1.03 -27.37 -51.95
CA PHE A 373 0.39 -26.69 -53.09
C PHE A 373 1.44 -25.85 -53.81
N SER A 374 1.48 -26.11 -55.12
CA SER A 374 2.36 -25.54 -56.10
C SER A 374 1.99 -24.14 -56.55
N THR A 375 3.05 -23.40 -56.91
CA THR A 375 3.22 -22.45 -58.05
C THR A 375 2.35 -21.18 -58.10
N GLU A 376 2.98 -20.06 -58.17
CA GLU A 376 3.51 -19.23 -59.23
C GLU A 376 3.87 -17.82 -58.67
N GLY A 377 5.08 -17.44 -58.69
CA GLY A 377 5.68 -16.55 -59.67
C GLY A 377 5.62 -15.10 -59.32
N ARG A 378 6.75 -14.55 -58.83
CA ARG A 378 7.36 -13.35 -59.42
C ARG A 378 8.73 -13.05 -58.78
N ARG A 379 9.68 -12.95 -59.67
CA ARG A 379 11.05 -12.49 -59.48
C ARG A 379 11.09 -11.03 -58.99
N ASN A 380 12.02 -10.69 -58.09
CA ASN A 380 13.14 -9.80 -58.40
C ASN A 380 14.08 -9.57 -57.23
N ASN A 381 15.36 -9.72 -57.53
CA ASN A 381 16.56 -9.01 -57.07
C ASN A 381 16.77 -8.83 -55.56
N GLY A 382 17.78 -9.40 -54.94
CA GLY A 382 19.23 -9.28 -55.27
C GLY A 382 19.87 -8.36 -54.23
N GLY A 383 20.70 -8.91 -53.34
CA GLY A 383 21.50 -8.14 -52.41
C GLY A 383 22.04 -8.99 -51.26
N SER A 384 23.03 -9.81 -51.57
CA SER A 384 23.90 -10.44 -50.57
C SER A 384 24.78 -9.38 -49.90
N LEU A 385 24.78 -9.36 -48.57
CA LEU A 385 25.90 -8.80 -47.80
C LEU A 385 26.30 -9.83 -46.74
N GLU A 386 27.35 -10.57 -47.08
CA GLU A 386 28.19 -11.30 -46.13
C GLU A 386 28.88 -10.30 -45.21
N HIS A 387 28.71 -10.43 -43.90
CA HIS A 387 29.62 -9.85 -42.92
C HIS A 387 30.22 -10.96 -42.08
N GLY A 388 31.51 -11.24 -42.42
CA GLY A 388 32.36 -12.16 -41.75
C GLY A 388 32.66 -11.76 -40.31
N TYR A 389 32.63 -12.75 -39.47
CA TYR A 389 33.03 -12.70 -38.06
C TYR A 389 34.55 -12.69 -37.99
N VAL A 390 35.17 -11.64 -37.45
CA VAL A 390 36.60 -11.57 -37.13
C VAL A 390 36.75 -11.73 -35.62
N PRO A 391 37.47 -12.74 -35.13
CA PRO A 391 37.71 -12.87 -33.69
C PRO A 391 38.82 -11.90 -33.24
N VAL A 392 38.52 -11.02 -32.32
CA VAL A 392 39.48 -10.15 -31.65
C VAL A 392 40.16 -10.94 -30.53
N GLN A 393 41.46 -11.20 -30.69
CA GLN A 393 42.33 -11.69 -29.62
C GLN A 393 42.49 -10.60 -28.55
N ARG A 394 42.07 -10.87 -27.32
CA ARG A 394 42.40 -10.05 -26.15
C ARG A 394 43.79 -10.46 -25.64
N GLN A 395 44.69 -9.49 -25.61
CA GLN A 395 45.96 -9.59 -24.89
C GLN A 395 45.70 -9.33 -23.40
N ASP A 396 46.00 -10.34 -22.58
CA ASP A 396 46.00 -10.22 -21.11
C ASP A 396 47.18 -9.35 -20.67
N LYS A 397 46.89 -8.21 -20.01
CA LYS A 397 47.82 -7.51 -19.13
C LYS A 397 47.36 -7.71 -17.70
N PRO A 398 48.25 -8.05 -16.76
CA PRO A 398 47.89 -8.24 -15.37
C PRO A 398 47.52 -6.87 -14.71
N TYR A 399 46.34 -6.80 -14.11
CA TYR A 399 45.88 -5.66 -13.31
C TYR A 399 46.34 -5.84 -11.86
N THR A 400 47.14 -4.90 -11.37
CA THR A 400 47.46 -4.74 -9.94
C THR A 400 46.49 -3.72 -9.34
N PRO A 401 45.71 -4.06 -8.31
CA PRO A 401 44.86 -3.10 -7.65
C PRO A 401 45.63 -2.26 -6.64
N GLU A 402 45.60 -0.93 -6.77
CA GLU A 402 45.98 -0.01 -5.71
C GLU A 402 44.82 0.14 -4.72
N PRO A 403 45.05 0.16 -3.41
CA PRO A 403 44.01 0.29 -2.42
C PRO A 403 43.67 1.79 -2.18
N HIS A 404 42.54 2.27 -2.68
CA HIS A 404 41.96 3.51 -2.24
C HIS A 404 40.94 3.26 -1.10
N VAL A 405 41.42 3.09 0.10
CA VAL A 405 40.63 3.24 1.31
C VAL A 405 40.60 4.74 1.64
N LYS A 406 39.48 5.42 1.39
CA LYS A 406 39.21 6.72 2.01
C LYS A 406 38.77 6.49 3.44
N ALA A 407 39.66 6.78 4.38
CA ALA A 407 39.33 6.90 5.80
C ALA A 407 38.34 8.07 5.98
N TYR A 408 37.21 7.80 6.60
CA TYR A 408 36.30 8.84 7.07
C TYR A 408 36.96 9.61 8.21
N ALA A 409 36.88 10.94 8.16
CA ALA A 409 37.41 11.84 9.18
C ALA A 409 36.62 11.65 10.49
N ALA A 410 37.35 11.61 11.60
CA ALA A 410 36.77 11.51 12.93
C ALA A 410 35.89 12.74 13.21
N GLY A 411 34.57 12.56 13.32
CA GLY A 411 33.63 13.61 13.69
C GLY A 411 32.22 13.52 13.08
N GLU A 412 31.93 12.62 12.14
CA GLU A 412 30.57 12.43 11.65
C GLU A 412 29.95 11.19 12.29
N GLU A 413 28.86 11.38 13.02
CA GLU A 413 28.07 10.31 13.61
C GLU A 413 27.40 9.49 12.50
N ASN A 414 27.82 8.25 12.35
CA ASN A 414 27.23 7.27 11.46
C ASN A 414 25.84 6.89 12.01
N PRO A 415 24.73 7.08 11.27
CA PRO A 415 23.39 6.72 11.75
C PRO A 415 23.22 5.24 12.09
N PHE A 416 24.18 4.38 11.70
CA PHE A 416 24.21 2.97 12.07
C PHE A 416 24.91 2.68 13.41
N SER A 417 25.47 3.68 14.11
CA SER A 417 26.12 3.47 15.42
C SER A 417 25.10 3.13 16.52
N ALA A 418 23.91 3.74 16.49
CA ALA A 418 22.84 3.46 17.45
C ALA A 418 22.28 2.04 17.29
N VAL A 419 22.06 1.58 16.04
CA VAL A 419 21.63 0.20 15.75
C VAL A 419 22.70 -0.81 16.13
N ARG A 420 23.98 -0.43 16.04
CA ARG A 420 25.11 -1.27 16.45
C ARG A 420 25.24 -1.40 17.96
N GLU A 421 24.86 -0.37 18.74
CA GLU A 421 24.84 -0.42 20.21
C GLU A 421 23.67 -1.22 20.75
N GLU A 422 22.44 -1.07 20.21
CA GLU A 422 21.29 -1.89 20.60
C GLU A 422 21.48 -3.38 20.25
N LEU A 423 22.04 -3.68 19.06
CA LEU A 423 22.41 -5.05 18.68
C LEU A 423 23.54 -5.59 19.53
N SER A 424 24.50 -4.74 19.99
CA SER A 424 25.59 -5.19 20.85
C SER A 424 25.14 -5.49 22.28
N GLU A 425 24.04 -4.92 22.76
CA GLU A 425 23.47 -5.25 24.09
C GLU A 425 22.60 -6.50 24.06
N SER A 426 21.84 -6.74 22.98
CA SER A 426 21.05 -7.98 22.84
C SER A 426 21.88 -9.21 22.48
N VAL A 427 23.07 -9.03 21.92
CA VAL A 427 24.01 -10.10 21.52
C VAL A 427 25.03 -10.41 22.63
N LYS A 428 25.09 -9.63 23.72
CA LYS A 428 25.97 -9.94 24.87
C LYS A 428 25.63 -11.21 25.63
N GLU A 429 24.48 -11.84 25.36
CA GLU A 429 24.16 -13.16 25.90
C GLU A 429 24.59 -14.34 24.99
N HIS A 430 25.00 -14.08 23.74
CA HIS A 430 25.54 -15.12 22.85
C HIS A 430 26.80 -14.59 22.19
N SER A 431 27.96 -15.09 22.59
CA SER A 431 29.30 -14.66 22.17
C SER A 431 29.48 -14.57 20.65
N VAL A 432 29.61 -13.35 20.11
CA VAL A 432 30.07 -13.09 18.73
C VAL A 432 31.58 -13.27 18.71
N ILE A 433 32.10 -14.09 17.80
CA ILE A 433 33.51 -14.49 17.75
C ILE A 433 34.20 -13.79 16.59
N HIS A 434 35.32 -13.11 16.90
CA HIS A 434 36.33 -12.73 15.94
C HIS A 434 37.15 -13.95 15.53
N PHE A 435 37.32 -14.17 14.21
CA PHE A 435 38.23 -15.15 13.68
C PHE A 435 39.59 -14.49 13.40
N ASP A 436 40.63 -14.93 14.13
CA ASP A 436 42.00 -14.82 13.70
C ASP A 436 42.30 -16.01 12.78
N GLY A 437 42.95 -15.72 11.64
CA GLY A 437 43.13 -16.69 10.58
C GLY A 437 43.92 -17.91 11.03
N ASP A 438 43.29 -19.06 10.97
CA ASP A 438 43.94 -20.35 10.92
C ASP A 438 43.16 -21.31 10.01
N GLU A 439 43.87 -22.23 9.34
CA GLU A 439 43.47 -23.07 8.21
C GLU A 439 42.36 -24.12 8.49
N ASP A 440 41.52 -23.94 9.48
CA ASP A 440 40.39 -24.84 9.82
C ASP A 440 39.21 -24.65 8.86
N VAL A 441 38.97 -25.64 8.05
CA VAL A 441 37.86 -25.70 7.09
C VAL A 441 36.56 -26.07 7.81
N PHE A 442 35.44 -25.39 7.45
CA PHE A 442 34.11 -25.79 7.89
C PHE A 442 33.71 -27.13 7.25
N ILE A 443 33.34 -28.10 8.09
CA ILE A 443 32.89 -29.42 7.65
C ILE A 443 31.37 -29.50 7.90
N PRO A 444 30.53 -29.47 6.85
CA PRO A 444 29.10 -29.67 7.01
C PRO A 444 28.83 -31.12 7.47
N LEU A 445 27.98 -31.24 8.51
CA LEU A 445 27.56 -32.51 9.08
C LEU A 445 26.19 -32.94 8.54
N GLY A 446 25.38 -31.98 8.10
CA GLY A 446 24.05 -32.17 7.57
C GLY A 446 23.18 -30.95 7.72
N ALA A 447 21.88 -31.08 7.41
CA ALA A 447 20.89 -30.02 7.58
C ALA A 447 19.75 -30.47 8.52
N VAL A 448 19.23 -29.53 9.30
CA VAL A 448 18.05 -29.70 10.16
C VAL A 448 16.90 -28.91 9.55
N ALA A 449 15.75 -29.57 9.42
CA ALA A 449 14.51 -29.01 8.86
C ALA A 449 14.66 -28.41 7.45
N ASN A 450 15.72 -28.79 6.71
CA ASN A 450 16.10 -28.18 5.43
C ASN A 450 16.22 -26.65 5.47
N CYS A 451 16.53 -26.11 6.64
CA CYS A 451 16.68 -24.67 6.90
C CYS A 451 18.03 -24.32 7.50
N TYR A 452 18.57 -25.21 8.34
CA TYR A 452 19.78 -24.93 9.11
C TYR A 452 20.87 -25.96 8.77
N ILE A 453 22.02 -25.47 8.29
CA ILE A 453 23.22 -26.28 8.08
C ILE A 453 23.90 -26.46 9.45
N VAL A 454 24.13 -27.69 9.84
CA VAL A 454 24.96 -28.03 11.00
C VAL A 454 26.37 -28.34 10.50
N ALA A 455 27.36 -27.61 11.01
CA ALA A 455 28.76 -27.75 10.62
C ALA A 455 29.67 -27.79 11.85
N LYS A 456 30.86 -28.37 11.69
CA LYS A 456 31.95 -28.26 12.69
C LYS A 456 33.13 -27.53 12.11
N LYS A 457 33.87 -26.82 12.98
CA LYS A 457 35.18 -26.26 12.73
C LYS A 457 36.03 -26.44 13.98
N GLY A 458 37.11 -27.23 13.88
CA GLY A 458 37.84 -27.69 15.04
C GLY A 458 36.94 -28.52 15.97
N GLU A 459 36.83 -28.15 17.24
CA GLU A 459 35.96 -28.78 18.25
C GLU A 459 34.59 -28.11 18.42
N ASP A 460 34.35 -26.97 17.75
CA ASP A 460 33.15 -26.19 17.89
C ASP A 460 32.04 -26.63 16.93
N LEU A 461 30.79 -26.53 17.39
CA LEU A 461 29.59 -26.76 16.60
C LEU A 461 29.04 -25.43 16.08
N TYR A 462 28.65 -25.40 14.82
CA TYR A 462 28.04 -24.25 14.16
C TYR A 462 26.67 -24.61 13.60
N ILE A 463 25.71 -23.72 13.81
CA ILE A 463 24.39 -23.79 13.17
C ILE A 463 24.28 -22.55 12.28
N ILE A 464 24.05 -22.77 10.99
CA ILE A 464 24.05 -21.72 9.96
C ILE A 464 22.69 -21.72 9.28
N ASP A 465 22.04 -20.56 9.24
CA ASP A 465 20.81 -20.37 8.47
C ASP A 465 21.13 -20.40 6.97
N GLN A 466 20.66 -21.45 6.27
CA GLN A 466 20.89 -21.72 4.87
C GLN A 466 20.41 -20.58 3.97
N HIS A 467 19.21 -20.02 4.27
CA HIS A 467 18.60 -18.95 3.50
C HIS A 467 19.39 -17.64 3.68
N ALA A 468 19.65 -17.25 4.93
CA ALA A 468 20.39 -16.04 5.26
C ALA A 468 21.84 -16.08 4.74
N ALA A 469 22.49 -17.25 4.72
CA ALA A 469 23.81 -17.46 4.13
C ALA A 469 23.79 -17.22 2.62
N HIS A 470 22.80 -17.78 1.92
CA HIS A 470 22.68 -17.61 0.48
C HIS A 470 22.32 -16.18 0.08
N GLU A 471 21.45 -15.51 0.86
CA GLU A 471 21.16 -14.07 0.70
C GLU A 471 22.45 -13.24 0.76
N ARG A 472 23.31 -13.46 1.75
CA ARG A 472 24.57 -12.72 1.93
C ARG A 472 25.50 -12.93 0.75
N VAL A 473 25.70 -14.18 0.33
CA VAL A 473 26.55 -14.51 -0.81
C VAL A 473 26.07 -13.83 -2.10
N ARG A 474 24.76 -13.84 -2.34
CA ARG A 474 24.18 -13.17 -3.51
C ARG A 474 24.31 -11.66 -3.43
N TYR A 475 24.03 -11.08 -2.26
CA TYR A 475 24.15 -9.65 -2.02
C TYR A 475 25.56 -9.14 -2.31
N ASP A 476 26.59 -9.77 -1.75
CA ASP A 476 27.98 -9.38 -2.00
C ASP A 476 28.39 -9.53 -3.46
N LYS A 477 27.84 -10.56 -4.13
CA LYS A 477 28.03 -10.74 -5.58
C LYS A 477 27.41 -9.60 -6.39
N PHE A 478 26.26 -9.10 -5.99
CA PHE A 478 25.61 -7.96 -6.64
C PHE A 478 26.33 -6.64 -6.34
N CYS A 479 26.79 -6.42 -5.11
CA CYS A 479 27.54 -5.22 -4.73
C CYS A 479 28.85 -5.06 -5.51
N LYS A 480 29.49 -6.16 -5.86
CA LYS A 480 30.73 -6.17 -6.68
C LYS A 480 30.50 -5.85 -8.16
N ARG A 481 29.23 -5.84 -8.61
CA ARG A 481 28.86 -5.40 -9.96
C ARG A 481 28.69 -3.87 -9.98
N THR A 482 29.07 -3.23 -11.09
CA THR A 482 29.19 -1.80 -11.39
C THR A 482 28.11 -0.84 -10.82
N GLU A 483 28.36 0.48 -10.89
CA GLU A 483 27.60 1.60 -10.33
C GLU A 483 26.12 1.70 -10.76
N SER A 484 25.71 1.18 -11.92
CA SER A 484 24.30 1.09 -12.35
C SER A 484 23.83 -0.35 -12.39
N MET A 485 22.57 -0.60 -12.01
CA MET A 485 21.98 -1.94 -12.13
C MET A 485 21.69 -2.25 -13.60
N PRO A 486 22.21 -3.38 -14.13
CA PRO A 486 21.89 -3.78 -15.49
C PRO A 486 20.40 -4.10 -15.59
N SER A 487 19.73 -3.56 -16.61
CA SER A 487 18.34 -3.86 -16.93
C SER A 487 18.23 -4.86 -18.06
N GLN A 488 17.19 -5.72 -18.01
CA GLN A 488 16.79 -6.59 -19.11
C GLN A 488 15.47 -6.10 -19.68
N GLN A 489 15.37 -6.01 -21.01
CA GLN A 489 14.12 -5.71 -21.69
C GLN A 489 13.17 -6.90 -21.60
N LEU A 490 11.89 -6.61 -21.36
CA LEU A 490 10.84 -7.62 -21.36
C LEU A 490 10.39 -7.89 -22.80
N LEU A 491 10.30 -9.16 -23.17
CA LEU A 491 9.77 -9.57 -24.49
C LEU A 491 8.30 -9.23 -24.64
N THR A 492 7.53 -9.33 -23.58
CA THR A 492 6.15 -8.89 -23.43
C THR A 492 6.08 -7.88 -22.31
N ALA A 493 5.38 -6.77 -22.55
CA ALA A 493 5.18 -5.78 -21.49
C ALA A 493 4.32 -6.39 -20.37
N GLU A 494 4.79 -6.21 -19.13
CA GLU A 494 4.03 -6.57 -17.93
C GLU A 494 3.33 -5.34 -17.38
N PHE A 495 2.09 -5.51 -16.89
CA PHE A 495 1.31 -4.44 -16.31
C PHE A 495 1.29 -4.58 -14.80
N VAL A 496 1.68 -3.51 -14.10
CA VAL A 496 1.71 -3.46 -12.64
C VAL A 496 0.69 -2.42 -12.17
N GLU A 497 -0.22 -2.86 -11.32
CA GLU A 497 -1.14 -1.96 -10.64
C GLU A 497 -0.46 -1.31 -9.44
N ALA A 498 -0.65 0.00 -9.30
CA ALA A 498 -0.13 0.80 -8.19
C ALA A 498 -1.22 1.75 -7.69
N ASP A 499 -1.16 2.11 -6.42
CA ASP A 499 -2.07 3.12 -5.90
C ASP A 499 -1.67 4.54 -6.34
N SER A 500 -2.55 5.52 -6.11
CA SER A 500 -2.33 6.90 -6.57
C SER A 500 -1.08 7.53 -5.95
N SER A 501 -0.70 7.14 -4.72
CA SER A 501 0.48 7.67 -4.04
C SER A 501 1.77 7.09 -4.62
N ASP A 502 1.76 5.80 -4.96
CA ASP A 502 2.88 5.14 -5.63
C ASP A 502 3.04 5.65 -7.07
N MET A 503 1.93 5.86 -7.81
CA MET A 503 1.95 6.46 -9.15
C MET A 503 2.58 7.86 -9.14
N GLN A 504 2.35 8.64 -8.08
CA GLN A 504 3.00 9.93 -7.91
C GLN A 504 4.52 9.77 -7.73
N LEU A 505 4.98 8.81 -6.91
CA LEU A 505 6.40 8.52 -6.74
C LEU A 505 7.07 8.09 -8.05
N PHE A 506 6.42 7.22 -8.84
CA PHE A 506 6.93 6.80 -10.13
C PHE A 506 7.13 7.95 -11.09
N SER A 507 6.25 8.96 -11.05
CA SER A 507 6.40 10.18 -11.86
C SER A 507 7.46 11.14 -11.32
N GLU A 508 7.49 11.37 -9.98
CA GLU A 508 8.41 12.35 -9.37
C GLU A 508 9.85 11.83 -9.28
N LYS A 509 10.04 10.52 -9.20
CA LYS A 509 11.33 9.85 -8.97
C LYS A 509 11.75 8.93 -10.14
N GLU A 510 11.26 9.16 -11.36
CA GLU A 510 11.54 8.31 -12.53
C GLU A 510 13.03 8.00 -12.72
N GLU A 511 13.92 9.00 -12.52
CA GLU A 511 15.36 8.80 -12.63
C GLU A 511 15.90 7.80 -11.61
N VAL A 512 15.35 7.78 -10.39
CA VAL A 512 15.77 6.85 -9.34
C VAL A 512 15.41 5.42 -9.73
N PHE A 513 14.20 5.18 -10.22
CA PHE A 513 13.77 3.86 -10.69
C PHE A 513 14.56 3.41 -11.92
N ARG A 514 14.90 4.33 -12.81
CA ARG A 514 15.74 4.05 -13.99
C ARG A 514 17.17 3.64 -13.57
N ASP A 515 17.78 4.31 -12.60
CA ASP A 515 19.08 3.96 -12.04
C ASP A 515 19.07 2.58 -11.36
N LEU A 516 17.91 2.17 -10.82
CA LEU A 516 17.68 0.84 -10.25
C LEU A 516 17.33 -0.23 -11.30
N GLY A 517 17.32 0.13 -12.59
CA GLY A 517 17.12 -0.79 -13.71
C GLY A 517 15.67 -0.97 -14.14
N TYR A 518 14.73 -0.17 -13.66
CA TYR A 518 13.32 -0.20 -14.08
C TYR A 518 13.06 0.83 -15.18
N ILE A 519 12.46 0.39 -16.28
CA ILE A 519 11.96 1.26 -17.35
C ILE A 519 10.48 0.95 -17.53
N TYR A 520 9.67 1.99 -17.43
CA TYR A 520 8.21 1.87 -17.50
C TYR A 520 7.58 3.09 -18.15
N THR A 521 6.34 2.93 -18.59
CA THR A 521 5.45 4.00 -19.05
C THR A 521 4.11 3.89 -18.33
N GLU A 522 3.42 5.02 -18.15
CA GLU A 522 2.08 5.02 -17.56
C GLU A 522 1.06 4.52 -18.58
N ALA A 523 0.37 3.44 -18.27
CA ALA A 523 -0.68 2.86 -19.11
C ALA A 523 -2.09 3.25 -18.66
N GLY A 524 -2.23 3.79 -17.45
CA GLY A 524 -3.50 4.21 -16.86
C GLY A 524 -3.28 5.00 -15.56
N PRO A 525 -4.35 5.46 -14.90
CA PRO A 525 -4.25 6.23 -13.67
C PRO A 525 -3.64 5.46 -12.50
N THR A 526 -3.74 4.13 -12.53
CA THR A 526 -3.22 3.22 -11.50
C THR A 526 -2.37 2.09 -12.09
N THR A 527 -1.95 2.19 -13.36
CA THR A 527 -1.29 1.08 -14.06
C THR A 527 -0.01 1.54 -14.72
N LEU A 528 1.09 0.86 -14.41
CA LEU A 528 2.37 0.98 -15.10
C LEU A 528 2.52 -0.13 -16.13
N ARG A 529 3.06 0.22 -17.30
CA ARG A 529 3.55 -0.73 -18.30
C ARG A 529 5.06 -0.83 -18.17
N MET A 530 5.53 -1.99 -17.73
CA MET A 530 6.96 -2.27 -17.57
C MET A 530 7.57 -2.66 -18.92
N GLU A 531 8.66 -2.02 -19.30
CA GLU A 531 9.42 -2.27 -20.53
C GLU A 531 10.76 -2.96 -20.26
N ALA A 532 11.39 -2.59 -19.14
CA ALA A 532 12.60 -3.27 -18.67
C ALA A 532 12.62 -3.33 -17.13
N ILE A 533 13.32 -4.34 -16.61
CA ILE A 533 13.47 -4.61 -15.19
C ILE A 533 14.92 -4.93 -14.86
N PRO A 534 15.36 -4.88 -13.58
CA PRO A 534 16.69 -5.36 -13.20
C PRO A 534 16.96 -6.78 -13.72
N ALA A 535 18.14 -7.01 -14.28
CA ALA A 535 18.47 -8.26 -14.99
C ALA A 535 18.34 -9.54 -14.16
N ASP A 536 18.51 -9.42 -12.84
CA ASP A 536 18.43 -10.56 -11.90
C ASP A 536 17.06 -10.66 -11.20
N LEU A 537 16.06 -9.84 -11.60
CA LEU A 537 14.70 -9.86 -11.04
C LEU A 537 13.79 -10.78 -11.86
N PRO A 538 13.19 -11.82 -11.27
CA PRO A 538 12.15 -12.61 -11.94
C PRO A 538 10.90 -11.76 -12.22
N THR A 539 10.25 -11.98 -13.35
CA THR A 539 9.03 -11.24 -13.73
C THR A 539 7.89 -11.38 -12.72
N SER A 540 7.77 -12.53 -12.05
CA SER A 540 6.80 -12.77 -10.97
C SER A 540 6.97 -11.86 -9.74
N HIS A 541 8.09 -11.15 -9.59
CA HIS A 541 8.43 -10.32 -8.44
C HIS A 541 8.54 -8.82 -8.75
N ILE A 542 8.11 -8.39 -9.94
CA ILE A 542 8.18 -6.98 -10.36
C ILE A 542 7.36 -6.10 -9.40
N ALA A 543 6.09 -6.44 -9.20
CA ALA A 543 5.19 -5.67 -8.35
C ALA A 543 5.69 -5.56 -6.91
N ASP A 544 6.13 -6.68 -6.35
CA ASP A 544 6.67 -6.75 -4.99
C ASP A 544 7.93 -5.90 -4.80
N SER A 545 8.82 -5.92 -5.79
CA SER A 545 10.07 -5.16 -5.75
C SER A 545 9.83 -3.65 -5.86
N LEU A 546 8.91 -3.24 -6.73
CA LEU A 546 8.50 -1.83 -6.83
C LEU A 546 7.82 -1.35 -5.54
N GLN A 547 6.97 -2.20 -4.93
CA GLN A 547 6.31 -1.90 -3.66
C GLN A 547 7.32 -1.67 -2.53
N GLU A 548 8.38 -2.48 -2.42
CA GLU A 548 9.43 -2.31 -1.41
C GLU A 548 10.16 -0.96 -1.58
N ILE A 549 10.50 -0.59 -2.82
CA ILE A 549 11.15 0.70 -3.10
C ILE A 549 10.21 1.87 -2.76
N CYS A 550 8.93 1.78 -3.16
CA CYS A 550 7.93 2.78 -2.82
C CYS A 550 7.77 2.93 -1.30
N HIS A 551 7.74 1.82 -0.55
CA HIS A 551 7.67 1.83 0.91
C HIS A 551 8.81 2.64 1.53
N ILE A 552 10.05 2.38 1.11
CA ILE A 552 11.23 3.11 1.59
C ILE A 552 11.14 4.61 1.26
N LEU A 553 10.72 4.94 0.04
CA LEU A 553 10.58 6.33 -0.40
C LEU A 553 9.46 7.08 0.32
N HIS A 554 8.37 6.40 0.70
CA HIS A 554 7.29 6.99 1.50
C HIS A 554 7.71 7.24 2.96
N GLU A 555 8.44 6.31 3.57
CA GLU A 555 8.93 6.48 4.94
C GLU A 555 10.04 7.54 5.03
N SER A 556 10.89 7.61 4.01
CA SER A 556 12.03 8.53 3.98
C SER A 556 12.21 9.14 2.58
N PRO A 557 11.46 10.21 2.24
CA PRO A 557 11.50 10.82 0.89
C PRO A 557 12.86 11.36 0.47
N GLN A 558 13.76 11.61 1.42
CA GLN A 558 15.12 12.11 1.21
C GLN A 558 16.17 10.99 1.20
N THR A 559 15.75 9.72 1.17
CA THR A 559 16.68 8.58 1.12
C THR A 559 17.63 8.73 -0.07
N ASP A 560 18.92 8.59 0.19
CA ASP A 560 19.95 8.69 -0.83
C ASP A 560 19.93 7.49 -1.79
N LYS A 561 20.48 7.68 -2.98
CA LYS A 561 20.54 6.65 -4.03
C LYS A 561 21.29 5.39 -3.56
N ALA A 562 22.31 5.54 -2.69
CA ALA A 562 23.09 4.41 -2.19
C ALA A 562 22.27 3.51 -1.29
N THR A 563 21.48 4.09 -0.39
CA THR A 563 20.56 3.36 0.50
C THR A 563 19.45 2.65 -0.28
N LEU A 564 18.84 3.32 -1.27
CA LEU A 564 17.83 2.70 -2.14
C LEU A 564 18.41 1.54 -2.94
N ARG A 565 19.63 1.71 -3.47
CA ARG A 565 20.35 0.64 -4.17
C ARG A 565 20.63 -0.53 -3.24
N HIS A 566 21.11 -0.25 -2.01
CA HIS A 566 21.34 -1.29 -1.00
C HIS A 566 20.08 -2.10 -0.73
N SER A 567 18.95 -1.45 -0.50
CA SER A 567 17.66 -2.09 -0.23
C SER A 567 17.17 -2.91 -1.43
N SER A 568 17.29 -2.38 -2.66
CA SER A 568 16.93 -3.10 -3.88
C SER A 568 17.81 -4.34 -4.09
N LEU A 569 19.11 -4.23 -3.83
CA LEU A 569 20.03 -5.39 -3.92
C LEU A 569 19.75 -6.43 -2.82
N ALA A 570 19.40 -5.99 -1.61
CA ALA A 570 18.98 -6.88 -0.53
C ALA A 570 17.70 -7.63 -0.91
N TYR A 571 16.71 -6.93 -1.47
CA TYR A 571 15.48 -7.55 -1.99
C TYR A 571 15.76 -8.59 -3.08
N LEU A 572 16.56 -8.25 -4.09
CA LEU A 572 16.94 -9.17 -5.17
C LEU A 572 17.71 -10.40 -4.66
N SER A 573 18.53 -10.21 -3.62
CA SER A 573 19.30 -11.29 -3.01
C SER A 573 18.38 -12.30 -2.32
N CYS A 574 17.35 -11.82 -1.63
CA CYS A 574 16.36 -12.64 -0.93
C CYS A 574 15.53 -13.49 -1.91
N HIS A 575 14.99 -12.86 -2.97
CA HIS A 575 14.04 -13.52 -3.88
C HIS A 575 14.66 -14.54 -4.85
N GLY A 576 15.96 -14.58 -4.95
CA GLY A 576 16.69 -15.62 -5.70
C GLY A 576 17.48 -16.59 -4.80
N ALA A 577 17.37 -16.45 -3.47
CA ALA A 577 18.04 -17.35 -2.53
C ALA A 577 17.33 -18.70 -2.45
N VAL A 578 18.07 -19.72 -1.99
CA VAL A 578 17.52 -21.05 -1.64
C VAL A 578 16.39 -20.85 -0.63
N LYS A 579 15.20 -21.37 -0.92
CA LYS A 579 14.04 -21.19 -0.03
C LYS A 579 14.16 -22.10 1.21
N ALA A 580 13.52 -21.67 2.29
CA ALA A 580 13.35 -22.53 3.43
C ALA A 580 12.60 -23.82 3.00
N GLY A 581 13.21 -24.99 3.27
CA GLY A 581 12.69 -26.29 2.85
C GLY A 581 13.38 -26.90 1.62
N ASP A 582 14.18 -26.15 0.86
CA ASP A 582 14.98 -26.72 -0.22
C ASP A 582 16.12 -27.59 0.35
N THR A 583 16.28 -28.80 -0.20
CA THR A 583 17.32 -29.75 0.26
C THR A 583 18.64 -29.45 -0.44
N LEU A 584 19.66 -29.08 0.34
CA LEU A 584 21.03 -29.02 -0.13
C LEU A 584 21.76 -30.35 0.15
N ASN A 585 22.52 -30.84 -0.79
CA ASN A 585 23.47 -31.94 -0.55
C ASN A 585 24.74 -31.45 0.15
N ILE A 586 25.56 -32.34 0.70
CA ILE A 586 26.76 -31.98 1.48
C ILE A 586 27.75 -31.15 0.65
N ARG A 587 27.84 -31.39 -0.64
CA ARG A 587 28.72 -30.64 -1.54
C ARG A 587 28.21 -29.18 -1.70
N GLU A 588 26.92 -29.00 -1.94
CA GLU A 588 26.30 -27.69 -2.06
C GLU A 588 26.38 -26.89 -0.74
N MET A 589 26.21 -27.57 0.41
CA MET A 589 26.42 -26.95 1.73
C MET A 589 27.86 -26.45 1.88
N LYS A 590 28.84 -27.26 1.47
CA LYS A 590 30.27 -26.88 1.50
C LYS A 590 30.54 -25.68 0.60
N GLU A 591 30.08 -25.72 -0.64
CA GLU A 591 30.23 -24.62 -1.61
C GLU A 591 29.57 -23.31 -1.08
N LEU A 592 28.42 -23.42 -0.45
CA LEU A 592 27.74 -22.27 0.17
C LEU A 592 28.54 -21.69 1.34
N LEU A 593 29.05 -22.54 2.23
CA LEU A 593 29.88 -22.10 3.37
C LEU A 593 31.18 -21.46 2.90
N GLU A 594 31.87 -22.04 1.93
CA GLU A 594 33.07 -21.46 1.33
C GLU A 594 32.75 -20.08 0.72
N ALA A 595 31.68 -19.96 -0.06
CA ALA A 595 31.25 -18.68 -0.63
C ALA A 595 30.87 -17.65 0.44
N LEU A 596 30.20 -18.05 1.51
CA LEU A 596 29.80 -17.18 2.62
C LEU A 596 31.02 -16.55 3.29
N PHE A 597 32.03 -17.34 3.61
CA PHE A 597 33.26 -16.85 4.28
C PHE A 597 34.18 -16.01 3.38
N HIS A 598 33.91 -15.98 2.07
CA HIS A 598 34.54 -15.03 1.14
C HIS A 598 33.77 -13.71 0.99
N THR A 599 32.65 -13.53 1.70
CA THR A 599 31.91 -12.27 1.74
C THR A 599 32.54 -11.28 2.74
N GLU A 600 32.25 -9.98 2.59
CA GLU A 600 32.78 -8.95 3.48
C GLU A 600 32.27 -9.08 4.92
N THR A 601 31.02 -9.54 5.09
CA THR A 601 30.34 -9.66 6.39
C THR A 601 29.61 -10.99 6.52
N PRO A 602 30.29 -12.12 6.74
CA PRO A 602 29.71 -13.47 6.69
C PRO A 602 28.74 -13.80 7.84
N TYR A 603 28.70 -12.95 8.88
CA TYR A 603 27.93 -13.24 10.11
C TYR A 603 26.54 -12.65 10.13
N VAL A 604 26.24 -11.70 9.24
CA VAL A 604 24.97 -10.94 9.24
C VAL A 604 24.43 -10.88 7.81
N CYS A 605 23.14 -11.20 7.62
CA CYS A 605 22.50 -11.08 6.31
C CYS A 605 22.29 -9.60 5.93
N PRO A 606 21.94 -9.28 4.67
CA PRO A 606 21.69 -7.89 4.26
C PRO A 606 20.62 -7.16 5.10
N HIS A 607 19.70 -7.91 5.72
CA HIS A 607 18.63 -7.39 6.57
C HIS A 607 19.01 -7.29 8.07
N GLY A 608 20.27 -7.54 8.42
CA GLY A 608 20.77 -7.43 9.80
C GLY A 608 20.53 -8.67 10.69
N ARG A 609 20.00 -9.78 10.15
CA ARG A 609 19.79 -11.02 10.92
C ARG A 609 21.10 -11.81 11.05
N PRO A 610 21.36 -12.44 12.22
CA PRO A 610 22.53 -13.31 12.38
C PRO A 610 22.40 -14.54 11.47
N ILE A 611 23.48 -14.88 10.77
CA ILE A 611 23.56 -16.06 9.88
C ILE A 611 24.06 -17.28 10.64
N ILE A 612 24.97 -17.09 11.61
CA ILE A 612 25.75 -18.15 12.24
C ILE A 612 25.60 -18.09 13.74
N VAL A 613 25.33 -19.24 14.36
CA VAL A 613 25.40 -19.45 15.80
C VAL A 613 26.46 -20.51 16.09
N ARG A 614 27.38 -20.25 17.04
CA ARG A 614 28.45 -21.17 17.45
C ARG A 614 28.16 -21.69 18.87
N PHE A 615 28.52 -22.94 19.09
CA PHE A 615 28.55 -23.58 20.39
C PHE A 615 29.93 -24.17 20.66
N THR A 616 30.60 -23.72 21.70
CA THR A 616 31.83 -24.33 22.18
C THR A 616 31.55 -25.64 22.93
N PRO A 617 32.52 -26.56 23.06
CA PRO A 617 32.35 -27.78 23.85
C PRO A 617 31.91 -27.52 25.30
N GLY A 618 32.38 -26.43 25.92
CA GLY A 618 31.99 -26.05 27.26
C GLY A 618 30.54 -25.57 27.37
N GLU A 619 30.03 -24.83 26.37
CA GLU A 619 28.65 -24.40 26.31
C GLU A 619 27.72 -25.60 26.07
N LEU A 620 28.11 -26.52 25.19
CA LEU A 620 27.38 -27.76 25.00
C LEU A 620 27.34 -28.58 26.30
N ALA A 621 28.46 -28.73 27.01
CA ALA A 621 28.50 -29.46 28.28
C ALA A 621 27.53 -28.84 29.32
N LYS A 622 27.45 -27.49 29.40
CA LYS A 622 26.50 -26.79 30.27
C LYS A 622 25.04 -27.08 29.91
N LEU A 623 24.71 -27.09 28.61
CA LEU A 623 23.36 -27.42 28.16
C LEU A 623 22.93 -28.84 28.60
N PHE A 624 23.88 -29.77 28.64
CA PHE A 624 23.67 -31.15 29.10
C PHE A 624 23.88 -31.35 30.61
N LYS A 625 24.08 -30.25 31.39
CA LYS A 625 24.32 -30.27 32.84
C LYS A 625 25.49 -31.19 33.25
N ARG A 626 26.55 -31.20 32.44
CA ARG A 626 27.75 -32.04 32.67
C ARG A 626 28.87 -31.33 33.37
N THR A 627 28.66 -30.12 33.84
CA THR A 627 29.59 -29.30 34.71
C THR A 627 28.82 -28.62 35.79
#